data_7d35ee848d6bed7ea9b2a40ca7135c9f
#
_entry.id   7d35ee848d6bed7ea9b2a40ca7135c9f
#
_cell.length_a   1.000
_cell.length_b   1.000
_cell.length_c   1.000
_cell.angle_alpha   90.00
_cell.angle_beta   90.00
_cell.angle_gamma   90.00
#
_symmetry.space_group_name_H-M   'P 1'
#
loop_
_entity.id
_entity.type
_entity.pdbx_description
1 polymer ?
#
loop_
_entity_poly.entity_id
_entity_poly.type
_entity_poly.pdbx_seq_one_letter_code
_entity_poly.pdbx_strand_id
1 'polypeptide(L)'
;GLAAPKKSLRSYFYKNADADDMIFIHKGSGKLRTMMGNIDFEYGDYLIIPRGMIYQIDFNSEDNRLFYVESYAPFYTPKRYKNESGQHLEHSPFCERDFKLPSEIETYDEKGDFLIKIKKEGMMHEVVYATHPFDVIGWDGYNFPYGFSIHNFEPITGRVHQPPPVHQTFETSTFVVCSFCPRLYDYHPKSIPAPYNHSNIDSDEVLYYVD
;
A
#
# COMPACT_ATOMS: atom_id res chain seq x y z
N GLY A 1 2.29 -12.14 -3.25
CA GLY A 1 2.76 -12.57 -4.59
C GLY A 1 3.78 -11.61 -5.18
N LEU A 2 4.50 -12.06 -6.21
CA LEU A 2 5.45 -11.25 -6.97
C LEU A 2 4.96 -11.11 -8.40
N ALA A 3 5.08 -9.93 -8.99
CA ALA A 3 4.70 -9.66 -10.37
C ALA A 3 5.76 -8.80 -11.08
N ALA A 4 5.94 -9.05 -12.38
CA ALA A 4 6.80 -8.27 -13.25
C ALA A 4 6.02 -7.85 -14.51
N PRO A 5 5.06 -6.91 -14.39
CA PRO A 5 4.22 -6.51 -15.49
C PRO A 5 5.03 -5.73 -16.54
N LYS A 6 4.83 -6.07 -17.80
CA LYS A 6 5.44 -5.38 -18.95
C LYS A 6 4.49 -4.39 -19.62
N LYS A 7 3.23 -4.41 -19.25
CA LYS A 7 2.18 -3.59 -19.84
C LYS A 7 1.28 -3.01 -18.77
N SER A 8 0.80 -1.80 -19.01
CA SER A 8 -0.25 -1.17 -18.22
C SER A 8 -1.55 -1.96 -18.28
N LEU A 9 -2.29 -1.94 -17.20
CA LEU A 9 -3.62 -2.53 -17.12
C LEU A 9 -4.64 -1.53 -17.69
N ARG A 10 -4.95 -1.64 -18.98
CA ARG A 10 -5.91 -0.77 -19.68
C ARG A 10 -7.04 -1.52 -20.39
N SER A 11 -6.90 -2.83 -20.57
CA SER A 11 -7.89 -3.63 -21.30
C SER A 11 -9.15 -3.93 -20.50
N TYR A 12 -9.10 -3.74 -19.19
CA TYR A 12 -10.23 -3.85 -18.27
C TYR A 12 -9.95 -3.04 -17.00
N PHE A 13 -10.99 -2.79 -16.22
CA PHE A 13 -10.90 -2.27 -14.86
C PHE A 13 -10.87 -3.43 -13.88
N TYR A 14 -10.14 -3.27 -12.78
CA TYR A 14 -10.06 -4.31 -11.78
C TYR A 14 -10.64 -3.83 -10.44
N LYS A 15 -11.24 -4.76 -9.72
CA LYS A 15 -11.79 -4.54 -8.38
C LYS A 15 -11.59 -5.79 -7.53
N ASN A 16 -10.95 -5.64 -6.38
CA ASN A 16 -10.94 -6.67 -5.35
C ASN A 16 -12.13 -6.44 -4.40
N ALA A 17 -13.09 -7.37 -4.38
CA ALA A 17 -14.23 -7.31 -3.50
C ALA A 17 -14.07 -8.19 -2.24
N ASP A 18 -12.96 -8.94 -2.13
CA ASP A 18 -12.65 -9.79 -0.99
C ASP A 18 -11.75 -9.10 0.03
N ALA A 19 -10.78 -8.31 -0.44
CA ALA A 19 -9.66 -7.86 0.38
C ALA A 19 -9.20 -6.45 -0.01
N ASP A 20 -8.48 -5.81 0.90
CA ASP A 20 -7.64 -4.66 0.58
C ASP A 20 -6.35 -5.14 -0.08
N ASP A 21 -5.87 -4.39 -1.06
CA ASP A 21 -4.63 -4.68 -1.77
C ASP A 21 -3.51 -3.75 -1.29
N MET A 22 -2.34 -4.32 -1.02
CA MET A 22 -1.09 -3.59 -0.86
C MET A 22 -0.15 -3.96 -1.99
N ILE A 23 0.32 -2.98 -2.73
CA ILE A 23 1.30 -3.15 -3.80
C ILE A 23 2.55 -2.36 -3.44
N PHE A 24 3.66 -3.05 -3.20
CA PHE A 24 4.96 -2.40 -3.04
C PHE A 24 5.68 -2.34 -4.39
N ILE A 25 6.13 -1.15 -4.76
CA ILE A 25 6.82 -0.89 -6.03
C ILE A 25 8.31 -1.11 -5.82
N HIS A 26 8.80 -2.32 -6.12
CA HIS A 26 10.24 -2.63 -6.06
C HIS A 26 11.00 -2.01 -7.23
N LYS A 27 10.40 -1.94 -8.41
CA LYS A 27 10.99 -1.33 -9.60
C LYS A 27 9.90 -0.78 -10.50
N GLY A 28 10.19 0.37 -11.10
CA GLY A 28 9.30 1.05 -12.03
C GLY A 28 8.61 2.26 -11.41
N SER A 29 7.83 2.91 -12.22
CA SER A 29 7.01 4.06 -11.85
C SER A 29 5.77 4.10 -12.72
N GLY A 30 4.80 4.90 -12.32
CA GLY A 30 3.58 5.01 -13.08
C GLY A 30 2.48 5.75 -12.33
N LYS A 31 1.25 5.42 -12.68
CA LYS A 31 0.05 6.03 -12.12
C LYS A 31 -0.97 4.95 -11.75
N LEU A 32 -1.38 4.94 -10.51
CA LEU A 32 -2.57 4.22 -10.05
C LEU A 32 -3.78 5.11 -10.37
N ARG A 33 -4.61 4.66 -11.29
CA ARG A 33 -5.86 5.33 -11.66
C ARG A 33 -7.02 4.68 -10.93
N THR A 34 -7.79 5.46 -10.21
CA THR A 34 -8.91 4.95 -9.42
C THR A 34 -10.18 5.77 -9.63
N MET A 35 -11.30 5.22 -9.22
CA MET A 35 -12.58 5.93 -9.19
C MET A 35 -12.57 7.14 -8.21
N MET A 36 -11.54 7.30 -7.40
CA MET A 36 -11.37 8.41 -6.44
C MET A 36 -10.25 9.37 -6.83
N GLY A 37 -9.71 9.25 -8.04
CA GLY A 37 -8.59 10.05 -8.53
C GLY A 37 -7.32 9.23 -8.70
N ASN A 38 -6.27 9.91 -9.10
CA ASN A 38 -5.00 9.31 -9.51
C ASN A 38 -3.92 9.49 -8.44
N ILE A 39 -3.04 8.49 -8.32
CA ILE A 39 -1.85 8.53 -7.46
C ILE A 39 -0.64 8.19 -8.31
N ASP A 40 0.31 9.11 -8.41
CA ASP A 40 1.60 8.83 -9.04
C ASP A 40 2.46 7.99 -8.09
N PHE A 41 3.10 6.95 -8.63
CA PHE A 41 3.95 6.06 -7.86
C PHE A 41 5.32 5.86 -8.50
N GLU A 42 6.29 5.53 -7.66
CA GLU A 42 7.65 5.25 -8.05
C GLU A 42 8.29 4.16 -7.17
N TYR A 43 9.55 3.82 -7.45
CA TYR A 43 10.32 2.88 -6.64
C TYR A 43 10.26 3.22 -5.15
N GLY A 44 9.98 2.22 -4.33
CA GLY A 44 9.89 2.35 -2.87
C GLY A 44 8.50 2.71 -2.34
N ASP A 45 7.52 2.92 -3.21
CA ASP A 45 6.15 3.22 -2.79
C ASP A 45 5.37 1.96 -2.42
N TYR A 46 4.63 2.05 -1.34
CA TYR A 46 3.48 1.21 -1.03
C TYR A 46 2.22 1.90 -1.57
N LEU A 47 1.40 1.16 -2.31
CA LEU A 47 0.06 1.58 -2.71
C LEU A 47 -0.95 0.74 -1.92
N ILE A 48 -1.80 1.39 -1.17
CA ILE A 48 -2.89 0.74 -0.43
C ILE A 48 -4.20 1.04 -1.16
N ILE A 49 -4.87 -0.01 -1.57
CA ILE A 49 -6.11 0.07 -2.34
C ILE A 49 -7.21 -0.64 -1.55
N PRO A 50 -8.14 0.11 -0.96
CA PRO A 50 -9.22 -0.48 -0.16
C PRO A 50 -10.12 -1.39 -0.99
N ARG A 51 -10.66 -2.39 -0.33
CA ARG A 51 -11.63 -3.33 -0.91
C ARG A 51 -12.78 -2.60 -1.58
N GLY A 52 -13.13 -3.05 -2.75
CA GLY A 52 -14.22 -2.47 -3.54
C GLY A 52 -13.81 -1.32 -4.44
N MET A 53 -12.58 -0.83 -4.34
CA MET A 53 -12.05 0.20 -5.24
C MET A 53 -11.90 -0.34 -6.65
N ILE A 54 -12.40 0.43 -7.63
CA ILE A 54 -12.16 0.14 -9.04
C ILE A 54 -10.90 0.90 -9.47
N TYR A 55 -9.96 0.20 -10.09
CA TYR A 55 -8.70 0.81 -10.48
C TYR A 55 -8.10 0.23 -11.77
N GLN A 56 -7.14 0.96 -12.31
CA GLN A 56 -6.20 0.54 -13.35
C GLN A 56 -4.80 0.99 -12.95
N ILE A 57 -3.78 0.36 -13.50
CA ILE A 57 -2.37 0.73 -13.27
C ILE A 57 -1.72 1.04 -14.60
N ASP A 58 -1.18 2.24 -14.73
CA ASP A 58 -0.35 2.67 -15.85
C ASP A 58 1.12 2.64 -15.45
N PHE A 59 1.95 1.97 -16.25
CA PHE A 59 3.40 1.92 -16.05
C PHE A 59 4.11 2.80 -17.08
N ASN A 60 5.15 3.51 -16.64
CA ASN A 60 5.97 4.35 -17.49
C ASN A 60 7.01 3.55 -18.30
N SER A 61 7.24 2.28 -17.96
CA SER A 61 8.22 1.40 -18.62
C SER A 61 7.73 -0.05 -18.65
N GLU A 62 8.45 -0.91 -19.39
CA GLU A 62 8.20 -2.35 -19.41
C GLU A 62 8.98 -3.13 -18.33
N ASP A 63 9.86 -2.48 -17.60
CA ASP A 63 10.70 -3.10 -16.55
C ASP A 63 10.16 -2.71 -15.16
N ASN A 64 9.19 -3.48 -14.71
CA ASN A 64 8.52 -3.26 -13.42
C ASN A 64 8.62 -4.52 -12.56
N ARG A 65 8.69 -4.32 -11.23
CA ARG A 65 8.63 -5.39 -10.23
C ARG A 65 7.77 -4.94 -9.07
N LEU A 66 6.81 -5.76 -8.72
CA LEU A 66 5.83 -5.47 -7.67
C LEU A 66 5.82 -6.62 -6.66
N PHE A 67 5.70 -6.27 -5.38
CA PHE A 67 5.32 -7.20 -4.34
C PHE A 67 3.86 -6.91 -3.94
N TYR A 68 3.01 -7.92 -4.04
CA TYR A 68 1.57 -7.80 -3.87
C TYR A 68 1.10 -8.60 -2.66
N VAL A 69 0.34 -7.97 -1.79
CA VAL A 69 -0.25 -8.57 -0.59
C VAL A 69 -1.73 -8.22 -0.53
N GLU A 70 -2.56 -9.20 -0.21
CA GLU A 70 -3.98 -9.03 0.04
C GLU A 70 -4.27 -9.22 1.52
N SER A 71 -5.16 -8.40 2.08
CA SER A 71 -5.62 -8.51 3.45
C SER A 71 -7.14 -8.47 3.53
N TYR A 72 -7.75 -9.48 4.13
CA TYR A 72 -9.20 -9.45 4.42
C TYR A 72 -9.60 -8.39 5.43
N ALA A 73 -8.64 -7.89 6.20
CA ALA A 73 -8.81 -6.75 7.08
C ALA A 73 -8.14 -5.51 6.47
N PRO A 74 -8.64 -4.30 6.75
CA PRO A 74 -8.04 -3.07 6.27
C PRO A 74 -6.60 -2.90 6.75
N PHE A 75 -5.79 -2.19 5.94
CA PHE A 75 -4.47 -1.72 6.35
C PHE A 75 -4.60 -0.44 7.16
N TYR A 76 -4.00 -0.42 8.35
CA TYR A 76 -4.01 0.72 9.24
C TYR A 76 -2.61 1.21 9.55
N THR A 77 -2.48 2.50 9.81
CA THR A 77 -1.36 3.04 10.57
C THR A 77 -1.42 2.50 12.00
N PRO A 78 -0.32 2.00 12.57
CA PRO A 78 -0.29 1.49 13.93
C PRO A 78 -0.88 2.47 14.95
N LYS A 79 -1.74 1.99 15.82
CA LYS A 79 -2.43 2.83 16.83
C LYS A 79 -1.46 3.58 17.73
N ARG A 80 -0.28 2.99 18.04
CA ARG A 80 0.74 3.64 18.87
C ARG A 80 1.39 4.87 18.23
N TYR A 81 1.20 5.10 16.93
CA TYR A 81 1.69 6.30 16.22
C TYR A 81 0.70 7.45 16.26
N LYS A 82 -0.47 7.24 16.84
CA LYS A 82 -1.56 8.23 16.86
C LYS A 82 -2.02 8.54 18.28
N ASN A 83 -2.51 9.76 18.49
CA ASN A 83 -3.23 10.13 19.68
C ASN A 83 -4.70 9.65 19.61
N GLU A 84 -5.46 9.91 20.68
CA GLU A 84 -6.89 9.54 20.75
C GLU A 84 -7.77 10.22 19.70
N SER A 85 -7.33 11.35 19.16
CA SER A 85 -8.01 12.08 18.07
C SER A 85 -7.57 11.63 16.67
N GLY A 86 -6.69 10.61 16.55
CA GLY A 86 -6.23 10.06 15.29
C GLY A 86 -5.08 10.83 14.63
N GLN A 87 -4.55 11.87 15.26
CA GLN A 87 -3.41 12.64 14.76
C GLN A 87 -2.10 11.90 15.05
N HIS A 88 -1.14 11.95 14.13
CA HIS A 88 0.18 11.37 14.36
C HIS A 88 0.91 12.07 15.51
N LEU A 89 1.60 11.27 16.30
CA LEU A 89 2.48 11.76 17.36
C LEU A 89 3.76 12.31 16.74
N GLU A 90 4.39 13.29 17.39
CA GLU A 90 5.65 13.87 16.96
C GLU A 90 6.78 12.82 16.80
N HIS A 91 6.72 11.73 17.55
CA HIS A 91 7.69 10.63 17.52
C HIS A 91 7.32 9.49 16.57
N SER A 92 6.28 9.65 15.77
CA SER A 92 5.94 8.65 14.77
C SER A 92 7.02 8.58 13.69
N PRO A 93 7.28 7.40 13.11
CA PRO A 93 8.26 7.26 12.04
C PRO A 93 7.83 7.92 10.72
N PHE A 94 6.61 8.42 10.65
CA PHE A 94 6.03 9.18 9.53
C PHE A 94 4.81 9.96 10.01
N CYS A 95 4.33 10.89 9.19
CA CYS A 95 3.17 11.73 9.50
C CYS A 95 2.21 11.84 8.30
N GLU A 96 1.13 12.58 8.47
CA GLU A 96 0.09 12.74 7.44
C GLU A 96 0.60 13.30 6.10
N ARG A 97 1.65 14.11 6.12
CA ARG A 97 2.25 14.71 4.92
C ARG A 97 3.06 13.74 4.07
N ASP A 98 3.40 12.58 4.63
CA ASP A 98 4.19 11.56 3.94
C ASP A 98 3.32 10.66 3.05
N PHE A 99 2.00 10.78 3.18
CA PHE A 99 1.06 10.03 2.36
C PHE A 99 0.79 10.73 1.02
N LYS A 100 0.82 9.92 -0.05
CA LYS A 100 0.36 10.31 -1.38
C LYS A 100 -1.13 10.04 -1.46
N LEU A 101 -1.93 11.08 -1.63
CA LEU A 101 -3.39 10.98 -1.75
C LEU A 101 -3.80 11.18 -3.21
N PRO A 102 -4.99 10.72 -3.63
CA PRO A 102 -5.52 11.05 -4.95
C PRO A 102 -5.62 12.57 -5.09
N SER A 103 -4.88 13.15 -6.03
CA SER A 103 -4.75 14.60 -6.18
C SER A 103 -5.66 15.18 -7.25
N GLU A 104 -6.06 14.38 -8.22
CA GLU A 104 -6.85 14.82 -9.37
C GLU A 104 -8.00 13.86 -9.62
N ILE A 105 -9.21 14.40 -9.72
CA ILE A 105 -10.38 13.68 -10.22
C ILE A 105 -10.55 14.10 -11.68
N GLU A 106 -10.29 13.19 -12.58
CA GLU A 106 -10.56 13.39 -14.00
C GLU A 106 -12.06 13.23 -14.26
N THR A 107 -12.59 14.00 -15.21
CA THR A 107 -13.98 13.86 -15.63
C THR A 107 -14.07 12.80 -16.73
N TYR A 108 -14.97 11.83 -16.55
CA TYR A 108 -15.24 10.75 -17.50
C TYR A 108 -16.74 10.70 -17.75
N ASP A 109 -17.17 11.17 -18.92
CA ASP A 109 -18.58 11.19 -19.34
C ASP A 109 -18.89 10.24 -20.52
N GLU A 110 -17.91 9.41 -20.88
CA GLU A 110 -18.01 8.50 -22.00
C GLU A 110 -19.01 7.36 -21.72
N LYS A 111 -19.80 7.05 -22.71
CA LYS A 111 -20.67 5.86 -22.77
C LYS A 111 -20.04 4.80 -23.64
N GLY A 112 -20.15 3.55 -23.23
CA GLY A 112 -19.57 2.43 -23.96
C GLY A 112 -19.61 1.16 -23.13
N ASP A 113 -18.93 0.14 -23.60
CA ASP A 113 -18.80 -1.14 -22.90
C ASP A 113 -17.49 -1.17 -22.13
N PHE A 114 -17.56 -0.92 -20.83
CA PHE A 114 -16.40 -0.93 -19.94
C PHE A 114 -16.37 -2.24 -19.13
N LEU A 115 -15.42 -3.11 -19.46
CA LEU A 115 -15.24 -4.38 -18.75
C LEU A 115 -14.60 -4.17 -17.39
N ILE A 116 -15.26 -4.66 -16.35
CA ILE A 116 -14.71 -4.70 -14.99
C ILE A 116 -14.55 -6.16 -14.58
N LYS A 117 -13.35 -6.53 -14.16
CA LYS A 117 -13.05 -7.82 -13.53
C LYS A 117 -13.08 -7.68 -12.02
N ILE A 118 -13.94 -8.45 -11.40
CA ILE A 118 -14.18 -8.40 -9.95
C ILE A 118 -13.72 -9.71 -9.33
N LYS A 119 -12.73 -9.64 -8.45
CA LYS A 119 -12.37 -10.77 -7.62
C LYS A 119 -13.32 -10.84 -6.44
N LYS A 120 -14.07 -11.92 -6.31
CA LYS A 120 -14.98 -12.19 -5.21
C LYS A 120 -15.02 -13.69 -4.88
N GLU A 121 -14.91 -14.01 -3.57
CA GLU A 121 -14.87 -15.40 -3.08
C GLU A 121 -13.78 -16.23 -3.76
N GLY A 122 -12.61 -15.60 -4.00
CA GLY A 122 -11.48 -16.20 -4.68
C GLY A 122 -11.68 -16.46 -6.18
N MET A 123 -12.83 -16.07 -6.75
CA MET A 123 -13.16 -16.22 -8.17
C MET A 123 -13.15 -14.88 -8.89
N MET A 124 -12.92 -14.93 -10.20
CA MET A 124 -12.98 -13.77 -11.07
C MET A 124 -14.33 -13.70 -11.77
N HIS A 125 -15.03 -12.59 -11.57
CA HIS A 125 -16.30 -12.27 -12.23
C HIS A 125 -16.08 -11.13 -13.23
N GLU A 126 -16.91 -11.07 -14.26
CA GLU A 126 -16.87 -10.02 -15.28
C GLU A 126 -18.21 -9.30 -15.34
N VAL A 127 -18.15 -7.97 -15.33
CA VAL A 127 -19.32 -7.10 -15.48
C VAL A 127 -18.99 -6.02 -16.47
N VAL A 128 -19.94 -5.69 -17.33
CA VAL A 128 -19.80 -4.58 -18.30
C VAL A 128 -20.66 -3.42 -17.82
N TYR A 129 -20.03 -2.25 -17.65
CA TYR A 129 -20.72 -0.99 -17.36
C TYR A 129 -20.95 -0.23 -18.68
N ALA A 130 -22.13 0.40 -18.80
CA ALA A 130 -22.47 1.26 -19.93
C ALA A 130 -21.91 2.69 -19.83
N THR A 131 -21.32 3.04 -18.68
CA THR A 131 -20.67 4.32 -18.39
C THR A 131 -19.27 4.06 -17.87
N HIS A 132 -18.38 5.05 -17.99
CA HIS A 132 -17.00 4.91 -17.53
C HIS A 132 -16.96 4.65 -16.01
N PRO A 133 -16.21 3.63 -15.50
CA PRO A 133 -16.21 3.25 -14.08
C PRO A 133 -15.63 4.30 -13.13
N PHE A 134 -14.90 5.29 -13.65
CA PHE A 134 -14.37 6.42 -12.87
C PHE A 134 -15.24 7.68 -12.97
N ASP A 135 -16.41 7.59 -13.54
CA ASP A 135 -17.39 8.67 -13.54
C ASP A 135 -17.97 8.86 -12.11
N VAL A 136 -17.22 9.60 -11.30
CA VAL A 136 -17.51 9.89 -9.89
C VAL A 136 -17.47 11.40 -9.70
N ILE A 137 -18.54 11.97 -9.16
CA ILE A 137 -18.67 13.43 -8.96
C ILE A 137 -17.81 13.93 -7.80
N GLY A 138 -17.55 13.10 -6.81
CA GLY A 138 -16.71 13.42 -5.67
C GLY A 138 -16.71 12.29 -4.64
N TRP A 139 -15.83 12.44 -3.64
CA TRP A 139 -15.72 11.51 -2.54
C TRP A 139 -15.53 12.25 -1.22
N ASP A 140 -16.26 11.81 -0.21
CA ASP A 140 -16.12 12.28 1.16
C ASP A 140 -16.23 11.09 2.11
N GLY A 141 -15.10 10.68 2.71
CA GLY A 141 -15.06 9.54 3.61
C GLY A 141 -13.65 9.07 3.91
N TYR A 142 -13.54 8.03 4.72
CA TYR A 142 -12.26 7.49 5.22
C TYR A 142 -11.71 6.35 4.37
N ASN A 143 -12.50 5.80 3.46
CA ASN A 143 -12.12 4.64 2.66
C ASN A 143 -11.65 5.08 1.27
N PHE A 144 -10.39 5.46 1.14
CA PHE A 144 -9.78 5.92 -0.08
C PHE A 144 -8.40 5.29 -0.30
N PRO A 145 -7.92 5.18 -1.54
CA PRO A 145 -6.58 4.69 -1.84
C PRO A 145 -5.53 5.71 -1.45
N TYR A 146 -4.36 5.23 -1.03
CA TYR A 146 -3.24 6.10 -0.71
C TYR A 146 -1.91 5.41 -1.02
N GLY A 147 -0.87 6.22 -1.19
CA GLY A 147 0.51 5.78 -1.31
C GLY A 147 1.35 6.22 -0.13
N PHE A 148 2.43 5.50 0.12
CA PHE A 148 3.44 5.86 1.13
C PHE A 148 4.81 5.40 0.64
N SER A 149 5.80 6.29 0.67
CA SER A 149 7.16 5.93 0.26
C SER A 149 7.95 5.37 1.43
N ILE A 150 8.62 4.23 1.22
CA ILE A 150 9.57 3.67 2.20
C ILE A 150 10.70 4.66 2.54
N HIS A 151 10.99 5.59 1.61
CA HIS A 151 12.02 6.62 1.79
C HIS A 151 11.60 7.72 2.77
N ASN A 152 10.31 7.82 3.09
CA ASN A 152 9.78 8.73 4.10
C ASN A 152 9.64 8.06 5.47
N PHE A 153 10.01 6.79 5.60
CA PHE A 153 9.98 6.09 6.85
C PHE A 153 11.24 6.40 7.67
N GLU A 154 11.08 7.01 8.85
CA GLU A 154 12.17 7.35 9.78
C GLU A 154 12.15 6.42 10.99
N PRO A 155 12.93 5.32 10.97
CA PRO A 155 12.91 4.35 12.06
C PRO A 155 13.44 4.98 13.34
N ILE A 156 12.79 4.66 14.47
CA ILE A 156 13.16 5.16 15.79
C ILE A 156 14.54 4.62 16.18
N THR A 157 15.41 5.50 16.66
CA THR A 157 16.72 5.15 17.23
C THR A 157 16.77 5.53 18.72
N GLY A 158 17.32 4.69 19.57
CA GLY A 158 17.45 4.97 20.99
C GLY A 158 17.49 3.72 21.85
N ARG A 159 16.82 3.75 22.98
CA ARG A 159 16.82 2.64 23.96
C ARG A 159 15.82 1.54 23.63
N VAL A 160 14.88 1.82 22.73
CA VAL A 160 13.87 0.86 22.31
C VAL A 160 14.37 0.14 21.08
N HIS A 161 14.74 -1.11 21.26
CA HIS A 161 15.12 -1.99 20.17
C HIS A 161 14.18 -3.18 20.16
N GLN A 162 13.01 -3.01 19.60
CA GLN A 162 11.99 -4.04 19.52
C GLN A 162 11.30 -4.02 18.17
N PRO A 163 11.75 -4.80 17.19
CA PRO A 163 10.91 -5.14 16.04
C PRO A 163 9.63 -5.86 16.52
N PRO A 164 8.46 -5.61 15.96
CA PRO A 164 8.17 -4.70 14.87
C PRO A 164 8.06 -3.22 15.25
N PRO A 165 7.94 -2.79 16.56
CA PRO A 165 7.60 -1.41 16.90
C PRO A 165 8.47 -0.33 16.26
N VAL A 166 9.76 -0.63 16.05
CA VAL A 166 10.72 0.33 15.45
C VAL A 166 10.55 0.44 13.92
N HIS A 167 10.12 -0.63 13.27
CA HIS A 167 10.08 -0.73 11.81
C HIS A 167 8.68 -0.91 11.23
N GLN A 168 7.65 -1.02 12.07
CA GLN A 168 6.31 -1.28 11.60
C GLN A 168 5.76 -0.08 10.83
N THR A 169 5.35 -0.34 9.60
CA THR A 169 4.76 0.66 8.71
C THR A 169 3.24 0.60 8.76
N PHE A 170 2.69 -0.60 8.59
CA PHE A 170 1.25 -0.83 8.65
C PHE A 170 0.91 -2.01 9.56
N GLU A 171 -0.35 -2.07 9.96
CA GLU A 171 -0.93 -3.21 10.64
C GLU A 171 -2.28 -3.59 10.04
N THR A 172 -2.60 -4.86 10.15
CA THR A 172 -3.93 -5.41 9.89
C THR A 172 -4.37 -6.17 11.13
N SER A 173 -5.54 -6.80 11.11
CA SER A 173 -5.97 -7.63 12.24
C SER A 173 -5.19 -8.96 12.36
N THR A 174 -4.42 -9.35 11.35
CA THR A 174 -3.77 -10.68 11.27
C THR A 174 -2.27 -10.64 11.04
N PHE A 175 -1.72 -9.55 10.54
CA PHE A 175 -0.28 -9.40 10.32
C PHE A 175 0.16 -7.93 10.37
N VAL A 176 1.46 -7.72 10.38
CA VAL A 176 2.10 -6.40 10.32
C VAL A 176 3.00 -6.30 9.10
N VAL A 177 3.19 -5.09 8.61
CA VAL A 177 4.15 -4.77 7.56
C VAL A 177 5.26 -3.92 8.18
N CYS A 178 6.50 -4.37 8.03
CA CYS A 178 7.68 -3.67 8.54
C CYS A 178 8.57 -3.19 7.40
N SER A 179 9.12 -1.98 7.55
CA SER A 179 10.13 -1.41 6.65
C SER A 179 11.46 -1.33 7.40
N PHE A 180 12.38 -2.23 7.09
CA PHE A 180 13.71 -2.25 7.70
C PHE A 180 14.63 -1.28 6.99
N CYS A 181 14.49 0.01 7.30
CA CYS A 181 15.31 1.07 6.74
C CYS A 181 16.65 1.21 7.50
N PRO A 182 17.73 1.69 6.86
CA PRO A 182 18.96 2.01 7.54
C PRO A 182 18.74 3.00 8.69
N ARG A 183 19.33 2.72 9.85
CA ARG A 183 19.27 3.57 11.04
C ARG A 183 20.54 3.43 11.86
N LEU A 184 20.76 4.38 12.77
CA LEU A 184 21.82 4.25 13.79
C LEU A 184 21.47 3.13 14.76
N TYR A 185 22.50 2.48 15.32
CA TYR A 185 22.33 1.53 16.40
C TYR A 185 21.82 2.20 17.66
N ASP A 186 21.09 1.45 18.48
CA ASP A 186 20.71 1.88 19.81
C ASP A 186 21.95 2.07 20.68
N TYR A 187 21.96 3.11 21.52
CA TYR A 187 23.13 3.49 22.33
C TYR A 187 23.29 2.67 23.62
N HIS A 188 22.42 1.72 23.88
CA HIS A 188 22.50 0.92 25.07
C HIS A 188 23.54 -0.20 24.91
N PRO A 189 24.41 -0.47 25.93
CA PRO A 189 25.48 -1.48 25.82
C PRO A 189 25.00 -2.91 25.57
N LYS A 190 23.72 -3.20 25.86
CA LYS A 190 23.09 -4.50 25.62
C LYS A 190 22.21 -4.52 24.36
N SER A 191 22.31 -3.51 23.54
CA SER A 191 21.59 -3.49 22.26
C SER A 191 22.09 -4.58 21.33
N ILE A 192 21.16 -5.23 20.63
CA ILE A 192 21.44 -6.26 19.65
C ILE A 192 21.20 -5.66 18.28
N PRO A 193 22.17 -5.68 17.36
CA PRO A 193 21.92 -5.23 16.00
C PRO A 193 20.93 -6.14 15.27
N ALA A 194 20.02 -5.56 14.53
CA ALA A 194 19.17 -6.30 13.61
C ALA A 194 19.87 -6.42 12.24
N PRO A 195 19.72 -7.53 11.49
CA PRO A 195 19.02 -8.75 11.90
C PRO A 195 19.80 -9.60 12.91
N TYR A 196 19.10 -10.38 13.68
CA TYR A 196 19.68 -11.37 14.60
C TYR A 196 18.99 -12.73 14.39
N ASN A 197 19.68 -13.81 14.79
CA ASN A 197 19.11 -15.15 14.68
C ASN A 197 17.88 -15.29 15.57
N HIS A 198 16.76 -15.65 14.99
CA HIS A 198 15.51 -15.93 15.70
C HIS A 198 14.69 -16.97 14.94
N SER A 199 13.64 -17.43 15.56
CA SER A 199 12.60 -18.25 14.92
C SER A 199 11.23 -17.82 15.39
N ASN A 200 10.28 -17.82 14.49
CA ASN A 200 8.87 -17.59 14.79
C ASN A 200 8.19 -18.93 14.97
N ILE A 201 7.41 -19.10 16.04
CA ILE A 201 6.72 -20.35 16.36
C ILE A 201 5.23 -20.28 16.03
N ASP A 202 4.66 -19.09 16.09
CA ASP A 202 3.22 -18.82 16.01
C ASP A 202 2.85 -17.84 14.89
N SER A 203 3.80 -17.51 14.02
CA SER A 203 3.55 -16.66 12.84
C SER A 203 4.47 -17.01 11.69
N ASP A 204 3.99 -16.80 10.47
CA ASP A 204 4.81 -16.82 9.27
C ASP A 204 5.51 -15.48 9.07
N GLU A 205 6.70 -15.51 8.48
CA GLU A 205 7.48 -14.33 8.14
C GLU A 205 7.88 -14.37 6.67
N VAL A 206 7.65 -13.26 5.97
CA VAL A 206 8.10 -13.06 4.59
C VAL A 206 9.08 -11.90 4.58
N LEU A 207 10.35 -12.18 4.27
CA LEU A 207 11.40 -11.19 4.07
C LEU A 207 11.50 -10.84 2.59
N TYR A 208 11.33 -9.57 2.28
CA TYR A 208 11.47 -9.05 0.93
C TYR A 208 12.59 -8.02 0.90
N TYR A 209 13.66 -8.35 0.20
CA TYR A 209 14.85 -7.51 0.11
C TYR A 209 14.67 -6.46 -0.99
N VAL A 210 14.96 -5.22 -0.64
CA VAL A 210 14.91 -4.05 -1.53
C VAL A 210 16.34 -3.55 -1.67
N ASP A 211 16.79 -3.29 -2.89
CA ASP A 211 18.17 -2.85 -3.18
C ASP A 211 18.43 -1.40 -2.74
#